data_74ae08cc0478d2b112bb91e16cb4792b
#
_entry.id   74ae08cc0478d2b112bb91e16cb4792b
#
_cell.length_a   1.000
_cell.length_b   1.000
_cell.length_c   1.000
_cell.angle_alpha   90.00
_cell.angle_beta   90.00
_cell.angle_gamma   90.00
#
_symmetry.space_group_name_H-M   'P 1'
#
loop_
_entity.id
_entity.type
_entity.pdbx_description
1 polymer ?
#
loop_
_entity_poly.entity_id
_entity_poly.type
_entity_poly.pdbx_seq_one_letter_code
_entity_poly.pdbx_strand_id
1 'polypeptide(L)'
;MQLKNTPTIEYLSESVFKNFVRFEEDKVVLKDSCPKELAIIFYYMEPSDIRVVYEMSNPVCECGHKLDKHAIIKWEMDLTYSIFKYQYKCRTCGKTIITPLNDIVDKYSSYTKDTKDLVVNIYSNEHISYANATKFINDDQGLNISKQSIYNYNTDKTDDYLFEKEKIIEKKLEEKNIDLSGFPGHDEAFCRINGEKYSFLAMVDSNNQRIINDQLIPEEEYRDLLETFITYSLKDLSSYNNPDKPNPPHPILLPDLKKDTLIGDGLKEYPNIAKKNNMDFHPCGFHKIMNQRKPIWKIQKKLLKKIESNKNKIEKNNEKINKYYEKYKGQFKKIGNKDKKRRREKDKVTKMEKENKDLKAKNKKLKKEYEEYENYNEKISEIFKQDTIKKAKMRFNILNNQIDKLPDEIAKFIRKLGKNLDQTLSHIENKNIPNTNNWLELFFNIIFPKKYRNRFKTIPGVTRFLRARKIKWHENIVLKEEIKIQKDTVWTHMKTNSILYYQELKTEEKIIV
;
A
#
# COMPACT_ATOMS: atom_id res chain seq x y z
N MET A 1 31.47 -3.55 0.73
CA MET A 1 30.47 -2.93 1.62
C MET A 1 30.72 -3.48 3.02
N GLN A 2 31.38 -2.75 3.89
CA GLN A 2 31.72 -3.21 5.23
C GLN A 2 30.44 -3.41 6.02
N LEU A 3 30.22 -4.60 6.53
CA LEU A 3 29.17 -4.95 7.46
C LEU A 3 29.38 -4.19 8.78
N LYS A 4 28.70 -3.06 8.94
CA LYS A 4 28.90 -2.16 10.09
C LYS A 4 28.44 -2.70 11.44
N ASN A 5 27.87 -3.89 11.57
CA ASN A 5 27.37 -4.45 12.84
C ASN A 5 27.40 -6.00 12.89
N THR A 6 28.34 -6.67 12.27
CA THR A 6 28.63 -8.05 12.63
C THR A 6 29.50 -8.03 13.88
N PRO A 7 29.14 -8.71 14.97
CA PRO A 7 30.09 -8.97 16.03
C PRO A 7 31.21 -9.77 15.38
N THR A 8 32.36 -9.17 15.20
CA THR A 8 33.54 -9.80 14.69
C THR A 8 34.03 -10.75 15.77
N ILE A 9 34.42 -11.98 15.40
CA ILE A 9 35.08 -12.97 16.26
C ILE A 9 36.28 -12.35 16.97
N GLU A 10 36.83 -11.25 16.45
CA GLU A 10 37.88 -10.44 17.07
C GLU A 10 37.63 -10.01 18.54
N TYR A 11 36.36 -9.97 18.97
CA TYR A 11 36.03 -9.60 20.37
C TYR A 11 35.95 -10.79 21.33
N LEU A 12 35.95 -12.02 20.83
CA LEU A 12 35.98 -13.20 21.70
C LEU A 12 37.43 -13.64 21.87
N SER A 13 37.97 -13.51 23.10
CA SER A 13 39.26 -14.12 23.39
C SER A 13 39.18 -15.62 23.11
N GLU A 14 40.28 -16.22 22.65
CA GLU A 14 40.38 -17.66 22.38
C GLU A 14 39.89 -18.52 23.57
N SER A 15 40.12 -18.06 24.80
CA SER A 15 39.63 -18.70 26.02
C SER A 15 38.11 -18.69 26.14
N VAL A 16 37.43 -17.64 25.69
CA VAL A 16 35.97 -17.55 25.71
C VAL A 16 35.37 -18.45 24.63
N PHE A 17 35.97 -18.47 23.44
CA PHE A 17 35.51 -19.32 22.35
C PHE A 17 35.56 -20.81 22.74
N LYS A 18 36.66 -21.29 23.29
CA LYS A 18 36.85 -22.67 23.78
C LYS A 18 35.84 -23.10 24.86
N ASN A 19 35.20 -22.15 25.53
CA ASN A 19 34.13 -22.45 26.49
C ASN A 19 32.82 -22.88 25.84
N PHE A 20 32.56 -22.49 24.60
CA PHE A 20 31.28 -22.75 23.90
C PHE A 20 31.40 -23.77 22.78
N VAL A 21 32.58 -23.95 22.19
CA VAL A 21 32.81 -24.72 20.97
C VAL A 21 33.85 -25.78 21.19
N ARG A 22 33.59 -26.99 20.69
CA ARG A 22 34.55 -28.10 20.65
C ARG A 22 34.51 -28.74 19.27
N PHE A 23 35.70 -28.92 18.66
CA PHE A 23 35.83 -29.58 17.37
C PHE A 23 36.09 -31.08 17.60
N GLU A 24 35.37 -31.91 16.87
CA GLU A 24 35.59 -33.37 16.78
C GLU A 24 35.69 -33.73 15.29
N GLU A 25 36.24 -34.90 14.95
CA GLU A 25 36.59 -35.26 13.55
C GLU A 25 35.45 -35.04 12.54
N ASP A 26 34.21 -35.36 12.92
CA ASP A 26 33.05 -35.32 12.04
C ASP A 26 31.98 -34.31 12.48
N LYS A 27 32.29 -33.53 13.53
CA LYS A 27 31.30 -32.59 14.08
C LYS A 27 31.91 -31.43 14.86
N VAL A 28 31.18 -30.34 14.90
CA VAL A 28 31.38 -29.21 15.81
C VAL A 28 30.35 -29.32 16.92
N VAL A 29 30.78 -29.35 18.16
CA VAL A 29 29.90 -29.43 19.33
C VAL A 29 29.78 -28.06 19.95
N LEU A 30 28.55 -27.52 20.01
CA LEU A 30 28.23 -26.26 20.61
C LEU A 30 27.47 -26.46 21.92
N LYS A 31 27.80 -25.70 22.96
CA LYS A 31 26.97 -25.67 24.18
C LYS A 31 25.66 -24.92 23.93
N ASP A 32 24.61 -25.31 24.62
CA ASP A 32 23.29 -24.63 24.59
C ASP A 32 23.34 -23.16 25.05
N SER A 33 24.38 -22.81 25.83
CA SER A 33 24.70 -21.44 26.25
C SER A 33 25.59 -20.68 25.25
N CYS A 34 25.90 -21.28 24.08
CA CYS A 34 26.68 -20.60 23.05
C CYS A 34 25.90 -19.38 22.52
N PRO A 35 26.53 -18.20 22.46
CA PRO A 35 25.90 -17.03 21.87
C PRO A 35 25.36 -17.33 20.48
N LYS A 36 24.15 -16.79 20.18
CA LYS A 36 23.43 -17.04 18.92
C LYS A 36 24.31 -16.68 17.71
N GLU A 37 25.02 -15.58 17.79
CA GLU A 37 25.88 -15.05 16.74
C GLU A 37 27.03 -16.03 16.42
N LEU A 38 27.61 -16.61 17.43
CA LEU A 38 28.67 -17.60 17.28
C LEU A 38 28.13 -18.92 16.70
N ALA A 39 26.99 -19.38 17.18
CA ALA A 39 26.37 -20.61 16.71
C ALA A 39 26.02 -20.53 15.21
N ILE A 40 25.59 -19.36 14.73
CA ILE A 40 25.24 -19.13 13.34
C ILE A 40 26.38 -19.36 12.38
N ILE A 41 27.59 -18.98 12.75
CA ILE A 41 28.78 -19.15 11.91
C ILE A 41 28.95 -20.62 11.51
N PHE A 42 28.66 -21.57 12.40
CA PHE A 42 28.81 -22.99 12.16
C PHE A 42 27.67 -23.61 11.32
N TYR A 43 26.53 -23.00 11.22
CA TYR A 43 25.44 -23.50 10.37
C TYR A 43 25.69 -23.36 8.87
N TYR A 44 26.58 -22.45 8.49
CA TYR A 44 26.95 -22.20 7.11
C TYR A 44 28.16 -22.96 6.63
N MET A 45 28.74 -23.80 7.52
CA MET A 45 29.70 -24.79 7.09
C MET A 45 28.97 -25.79 6.20
N GLU A 46 29.53 -26.11 5.03
CA GLU A 46 28.87 -26.99 4.06
C GLU A 46 28.31 -28.23 4.76
N PRO A 47 26.99 -28.48 4.67
CA PRO A 47 26.32 -29.50 5.50
C PRO A 47 26.74 -30.93 5.19
N SER A 48 27.49 -31.14 4.11
CA SER A 48 27.91 -32.48 3.67
C SER A 48 29.02 -33.08 4.54
N ASP A 49 29.86 -32.26 5.18
CA ASP A 49 31.08 -32.76 5.78
C ASP A 49 31.15 -32.63 7.30
N ILE A 50 30.49 -31.63 7.92
CA ILE A 50 30.57 -31.39 9.36
C ILE A 50 29.17 -31.22 9.98
N ARG A 51 28.87 -31.99 11.01
CA ARG A 51 27.63 -31.88 11.77
C ARG A 51 27.78 -30.88 12.91
N VAL A 52 26.88 -29.94 13.03
CA VAL A 52 26.77 -29.03 14.18
C VAL A 52 25.88 -29.66 15.25
N VAL A 53 26.45 -30.04 16.36
CA VAL A 53 25.74 -30.77 17.43
C VAL A 53 25.69 -29.94 18.71
N TYR A 54 24.50 -29.71 19.23
CA TYR A 54 24.29 -28.99 20.48
C TYR A 54 24.32 -29.91 21.70
N GLU A 55 25.06 -29.50 22.72
CA GLU A 55 25.11 -30.16 24.03
C GLU A 55 24.64 -29.22 25.15
N MET A 56 24.11 -29.77 26.23
CA MET A 56 23.78 -29.04 27.44
C MET A 56 25.05 -28.61 28.18
N SER A 57 25.12 -27.34 28.58
CA SER A 57 26.21 -26.80 29.39
C SER A 57 26.28 -27.45 30.78
N ASN A 58 25.13 -27.76 31.36
CA ASN A 58 24.99 -28.43 32.64
C ASN A 58 23.94 -29.55 32.58
N PRO A 59 24.32 -30.76 32.16
CA PRO A 59 23.38 -31.86 31.98
C PRO A 59 22.98 -32.51 33.32
N VAL A 60 22.05 -31.87 34.05
CA VAL A 60 21.49 -32.35 35.33
C VAL A 60 20.02 -32.66 35.17
N CYS A 61 19.58 -33.79 35.68
CA CYS A 61 18.18 -34.19 35.72
C CYS A 61 17.41 -33.46 36.84
N GLU A 62 16.13 -33.32 36.70
CA GLU A 62 15.24 -32.77 37.75
C GLU A 62 15.34 -33.54 39.07
N CYS A 63 15.74 -34.84 39.04
CA CYS A 63 16.02 -35.63 40.23
C CYS A 63 17.42 -35.36 40.86
N GLY A 64 18.14 -34.36 40.36
CA GLY A 64 19.43 -33.94 40.89
C GLY A 64 20.66 -34.71 40.39
N HIS A 65 20.46 -35.75 39.58
CA HIS A 65 21.56 -36.58 39.08
C HIS A 65 22.08 -36.08 37.72
N LYS A 66 23.37 -36.29 37.47
CA LYS A 66 23.99 -35.97 36.17
C LYS A 66 23.37 -36.84 35.07
N LEU A 67 23.19 -36.26 33.94
CA LEU A 67 22.66 -36.92 32.74
C LEU A 67 23.81 -37.42 31.86
N ASP A 68 23.67 -38.62 31.34
CA ASP A 68 24.63 -39.19 30.37
C ASP A 68 24.15 -38.94 28.92
N LYS A 69 25.10 -38.70 28.04
CA LYS A 69 24.85 -38.63 26.59
C LYS A 69 24.35 -39.99 26.11
N HIS A 70 23.19 -40.06 25.51
CA HIS A 70 22.55 -41.29 25.07
C HIS A 70 22.54 -41.42 23.54
N ALA A 71 22.14 -40.38 22.83
CA ALA A 71 22.06 -40.37 21.37
C ALA A 71 22.27 -38.95 20.81
N ILE A 72 22.57 -38.87 19.51
CA ILE A 72 22.53 -37.66 18.74
C ILE A 72 21.25 -37.72 17.89
N ILE A 73 20.40 -36.74 18.03
CA ILE A 73 19.15 -36.63 17.28
C ILE A 73 19.33 -35.55 16.22
N LYS A 74 19.11 -35.92 14.95
CA LYS A 74 18.98 -34.97 13.87
C LYS A 74 17.64 -34.27 14.01
N TRP A 75 17.64 -32.95 13.96
CA TRP A 75 16.45 -32.14 13.84
C TRP A 75 16.54 -31.39 12.53
N GLU A 76 15.76 -31.81 11.56
CA GLU A 76 15.61 -31.06 10.32
C GLU A 76 14.84 -29.78 10.62
N MET A 77 15.56 -28.71 10.47
CA MET A 77 15.00 -27.37 10.51
C MET A 77 15.13 -26.82 9.11
N ASP A 78 14.68 -25.69 8.84
CA ASP A 78 14.81 -25.01 7.57
C ASP A 78 15.66 -25.77 6.56
N LEU A 79 15.32 -25.86 5.35
CA LEU A 79 15.91 -26.75 4.34
C LEU A 79 17.40 -26.59 4.06
N THR A 80 18.01 -25.53 4.54
CA THR A 80 19.40 -25.20 4.24
C THR A 80 20.40 -25.85 5.19
N TYR A 81 19.96 -26.37 6.34
CA TYR A 81 20.83 -27.04 7.30
C TYR A 81 20.05 -27.89 8.30
N SER A 82 20.74 -28.88 8.88
CA SER A 82 20.22 -29.73 9.94
C SER A 82 20.86 -29.39 11.26
N ILE A 83 20.07 -29.22 12.30
CA ILE A 83 20.55 -29.09 13.66
C ILE A 83 20.57 -30.46 14.30
N PHE A 84 21.69 -30.80 14.93
CA PHE A 84 21.84 -32.02 15.73
C PHE A 84 21.86 -31.65 17.21
N LYS A 85 21.23 -32.48 18.04
CA LYS A 85 21.12 -32.29 19.48
C LYS A 85 21.50 -33.55 20.19
N TYR A 86 22.19 -33.45 21.33
CA TYR A 86 22.34 -34.59 22.22
C TYR A 86 21.01 -34.89 22.93
N GLN A 87 20.64 -36.15 22.93
CA GLN A 87 19.70 -36.73 23.87
C GLN A 87 20.45 -37.28 25.05
N TYR A 88 20.01 -36.94 26.23
CA TYR A 88 20.55 -37.39 27.49
C TYR A 88 19.59 -38.35 28.19
N LYS A 89 20.11 -39.29 28.97
CA LYS A 89 19.31 -40.20 29.79
C LYS A 89 19.80 -40.18 31.22
N CYS A 90 18.90 -40.09 32.17
CA CYS A 90 19.20 -40.24 33.58
C CYS A 90 19.27 -41.73 33.95
N ARG A 91 20.40 -42.16 34.50
CA ARG A 91 20.56 -43.55 34.94
C ARG A 91 19.67 -43.88 36.13
N THR A 92 19.36 -42.89 36.98
CA THR A 92 18.61 -43.11 38.22
C THR A 92 17.11 -43.20 37.98
N CYS A 93 16.52 -42.24 37.24
CA CYS A 93 15.08 -42.19 37.04
C CYS A 93 14.65 -42.58 35.61
N GLY A 94 15.57 -42.89 34.70
CA GLY A 94 15.30 -43.29 33.32
C GLY A 94 14.80 -42.14 32.41
N LYS A 95 14.60 -40.94 32.94
CA LYS A 95 14.10 -39.80 32.18
C LYS A 95 15.07 -39.41 31.07
N THR A 96 14.54 -39.14 29.88
CA THR A 96 15.32 -38.62 28.75
C THR A 96 15.04 -37.14 28.55
N ILE A 97 16.10 -36.37 28.27
CA ILE A 97 16.04 -34.93 28.01
C ILE A 97 16.86 -34.65 26.75
N ILE A 98 16.35 -33.79 25.88
CA ILE A 98 17.05 -33.33 24.67
C ILE A 98 17.56 -31.90 24.91
N THR A 99 18.75 -31.58 24.41
CA THR A 99 19.31 -30.22 24.52
C THR A 99 18.28 -29.16 24.13
N PRO A 100 17.91 -28.24 25.02
CA PRO A 100 16.96 -27.17 24.71
C PRO A 100 17.64 -26.10 23.84
N LEU A 101 16.92 -25.54 22.88
CA LEU A 101 17.41 -24.45 22.03
C LEU A 101 16.32 -23.36 21.92
N ASN A 102 15.75 -22.96 23.05
CA ASN A 102 14.58 -22.10 23.12
C ASN A 102 14.82 -20.70 22.51
N ASP A 103 16.07 -20.24 22.47
CA ASP A 103 16.43 -18.96 21.87
C ASP A 103 16.41 -19.00 20.35
N ILE A 104 16.69 -20.16 19.76
CA ILE A 104 16.76 -20.34 18.31
C ILE A 104 15.45 -20.87 17.76
N VAL A 105 14.81 -21.79 18.50
CA VAL A 105 13.65 -22.57 18.04
C VAL A 105 12.58 -22.64 19.12
N ASP A 106 11.35 -22.39 18.77
CA ASP A 106 10.22 -22.60 19.67
C ASP A 106 10.00 -24.09 19.93
N LYS A 107 9.49 -24.43 21.11
CA LYS A 107 9.14 -25.80 21.46
C LYS A 107 8.21 -26.39 20.40
N TYR A 108 8.54 -27.60 19.92
CA TYR A 108 7.79 -28.32 18.86
C TYR A 108 7.78 -27.63 17.48
N SER A 109 8.61 -26.63 17.22
CA SER A 109 8.72 -26.03 15.90
C SER A 109 9.73 -26.77 15.03
N SER A 110 9.43 -26.92 13.75
CA SER A 110 10.36 -27.43 12.73
C SER A 110 11.15 -26.30 12.04
N TYR A 111 10.92 -25.05 12.43
CA TYR A 111 11.54 -23.88 11.83
C TYR A 111 12.11 -22.96 12.90
N THR A 112 13.22 -22.29 12.57
CA THR A 112 13.82 -21.29 13.45
C THR A 112 12.91 -20.08 13.61
N LYS A 113 13.14 -19.32 14.69
CA LYS A 113 12.43 -18.04 14.89
C LYS A 113 12.71 -17.07 13.74
N ASP A 114 13.94 -17.06 13.22
CA ASP A 114 14.33 -16.19 12.12
C ASP A 114 13.61 -16.55 10.81
N THR A 115 13.45 -17.84 10.51
CA THR A 115 12.64 -18.28 9.35
C THR A 115 11.18 -17.84 9.49
N LYS A 116 10.61 -17.94 10.69
CA LYS A 116 9.25 -17.44 10.93
C LYS A 116 9.16 -15.93 10.74
N ASP A 117 10.14 -15.17 11.23
CA ASP A 117 10.22 -13.73 11.05
C ASP A 117 10.39 -13.35 9.57
N LEU A 118 11.19 -14.10 8.81
CA LEU A 118 11.33 -13.94 7.35
C LEU A 118 10.00 -14.16 6.63
N VAL A 119 9.27 -15.24 6.97
CA VAL A 119 7.96 -15.54 6.41
C VAL A 119 6.96 -14.40 6.67
N VAL A 120 6.91 -13.91 7.91
CA VAL A 120 6.04 -12.80 8.30
C VAL A 120 6.43 -11.51 7.56
N ASN A 121 7.72 -11.24 7.45
CA ASN A 121 8.22 -10.07 6.73
C ASN A 121 7.86 -10.09 5.24
N ILE A 122 8.11 -11.22 4.55
CA ILE A 122 7.76 -11.39 3.13
C ILE A 122 6.26 -11.23 2.93
N TYR A 123 5.44 -11.91 3.73
CA TYR A 123 3.99 -11.82 3.63
C TYR A 123 3.49 -10.38 3.85
N SER A 124 3.96 -9.72 4.90
CA SER A 124 3.56 -8.36 5.27
C SER A 124 4.00 -7.32 4.25
N ASN A 125 5.17 -7.52 3.63
CA ASN A 125 5.72 -6.59 2.67
C ASN A 125 5.12 -6.75 1.26
N GLU A 126 4.94 -7.98 0.78
CA GLU A 126 4.52 -8.23 -0.60
C GLU A 126 3.00 -8.22 -0.78
N HIS A 127 2.23 -8.29 0.30
CA HIS A 127 0.75 -8.28 0.28
C HIS A 127 0.15 -9.29 -0.70
N ILE A 128 0.74 -10.47 -0.76
CA ILE A 128 0.35 -11.57 -1.62
C ILE A 128 -0.58 -12.55 -0.87
N SER A 129 -1.29 -13.38 -1.61
CA SER A 129 -2.08 -14.45 -0.98
C SER A 129 -1.17 -15.47 -0.32
N TYR A 130 -1.67 -16.19 0.70
CA TYR A 130 -0.90 -17.27 1.34
C TYR A 130 -0.35 -18.30 0.33
N ALA A 131 -1.12 -18.63 -0.72
CA ALA A 131 -0.66 -19.53 -1.76
C ALA A 131 0.54 -18.96 -2.55
N ASN A 132 0.49 -17.67 -2.90
CA ASN A 132 1.59 -17.02 -3.59
C ASN A 132 2.79 -16.79 -2.64
N ALA A 133 2.55 -16.47 -1.37
CA ALA A 133 3.60 -16.38 -0.36
C ALA A 133 4.32 -17.72 -0.19
N THR A 134 3.57 -18.83 -0.12
CA THR A 134 4.12 -20.18 -0.04
C THR A 134 5.02 -20.47 -1.24
N LYS A 135 4.51 -20.19 -2.45
CA LYS A 135 5.29 -20.40 -3.68
C LYS A 135 6.56 -19.56 -3.68
N PHE A 136 6.45 -18.26 -3.43
CA PHE A 136 7.59 -17.34 -3.41
C PHE A 136 8.66 -17.79 -2.38
N ILE A 137 8.24 -18.10 -1.13
CA ILE A 137 9.16 -18.51 -0.07
C ILE A 137 9.84 -19.85 -0.43
N ASN A 138 9.10 -20.79 -0.98
CA ASN A 138 9.67 -22.10 -1.34
C ASN A 138 10.57 -22.01 -2.58
N ASP A 139 10.14 -21.30 -3.62
CA ASP A 139 10.89 -21.21 -4.89
C ASP A 139 12.14 -20.31 -4.74
N ASP A 140 11.99 -19.13 -4.12
CA ASP A 140 13.08 -18.13 -4.08
C ASP A 140 14.00 -18.29 -2.86
N GLN A 141 13.48 -18.81 -1.75
CA GLN A 141 14.27 -19.00 -0.51
C GLN A 141 14.69 -20.46 -0.29
N GLY A 142 14.26 -21.37 -1.17
CA GLY A 142 14.58 -22.80 -1.06
C GLY A 142 14.00 -23.47 0.18
N LEU A 143 12.93 -22.92 0.77
CA LEU A 143 12.26 -23.48 1.93
C LEU A 143 11.13 -24.43 1.49
N ASN A 144 10.72 -25.36 2.36
CA ASN A 144 9.57 -26.25 2.11
C ASN A 144 8.47 -26.03 3.16
N ILE A 145 7.98 -24.80 3.22
CA ILE A 145 6.97 -24.41 4.20
C ILE A 145 5.58 -24.66 3.62
N SER A 146 4.71 -25.29 4.41
CA SER A 146 3.33 -25.47 4.02
C SER A 146 2.55 -24.15 4.07
N LYS A 147 1.52 -24.02 3.22
CA LYS A 147 0.58 -22.88 3.28
C LYS A 147 -0.05 -22.73 4.67
N GLN A 148 -0.34 -23.84 5.36
CA GLN A 148 -0.91 -23.82 6.72
C GLN A 148 0.10 -23.28 7.74
N SER A 149 1.38 -23.63 7.61
CA SER A 149 2.43 -23.08 8.49
C SER A 149 2.58 -21.57 8.30
N ILE A 150 2.55 -21.08 7.06
CA ILE A 150 2.58 -19.64 6.78
C ILE A 150 1.37 -18.94 7.39
N TYR A 151 0.18 -19.51 7.24
CA TYR A 151 -1.04 -18.98 7.87
C TYR A 151 -0.88 -18.89 9.40
N ASN A 152 -0.44 -19.96 10.04
CA ASN A 152 -0.27 -20.01 11.49
C ASN A 152 0.76 -18.97 11.96
N TYR A 153 1.93 -18.88 11.31
CA TYR A 153 2.96 -17.90 11.68
C TYR A 153 2.47 -16.46 11.54
N ASN A 154 1.76 -16.16 10.44
CA ASN A 154 1.17 -14.84 10.27
C ASN A 154 0.08 -14.53 11.30
N THR A 155 -0.70 -15.52 11.72
CA THR A 155 -1.72 -15.31 12.74
C THR A 155 -1.09 -15.01 14.10
N ASP A 156 -0.01 -15.71 14.44
CA ASP A 156 0.61 -15.63 15.77
C ASP A 156 1.62 -14.49 15.92
N LYS A 157 2.30 -14.10 14.84
CA LYS A 157 3.47 -13.22 14.91
C LYS A 157 3.35 -11.90 14.14
N THR A 158 2.41 -11.79 13.18
CA THR A 158 2.31 -10.58 12.36
C THR A 158 1.97 -9.35 13.20
N ASP A 159 1.10 -9.47 14.18
CA ASP A 159 0.69 -8.33 14.98
C ASP A 159 1.85 -7.79 15.84
N ASP A 160 2.68 -8.67 16.42
CA ASP A 160 3.88 -8.30 17.16
C ASP A 160 4.92 -7.64 16.23
N TYR A 161 5.13 -8.22 15.06
CA TYR A 161 6.06 -7.68 14.06
C TYR A 161 5.64 -6.29 13.58
N LEU A 162 4.36 -6.10 13.26
CA LEU A 162 3.84 -4.80 12.84
C LEU A 162 3.93 -3.78 13.98
N PHE A 163 3.65 -4.19 15.21
CA PHE A 163 3.74 -3.34 16.39
C PHE A 163 5.18 -2.84 16.65
N GLU A 164 6.18 -3.71 16.53
CA GLU A 164 7.59 -3.30 16.67
C GLU A 164 7.99 -2.29 15.58
N LYS A 165 7.57 -2.52 14.33
CA LYS A 165 7.80 -1.55 13.24
C LYS A 165 7.12 -0.21 13.48
N GLU A 166 5.89 -0.21 13.97
CA GLU A 166 5.14 1.00 14.30
C GLU A 166 5.88 1.81 15.38
N LYS A 167 6.38 1.18 16.45
CA LYS A 167 7.20 1.86 17.49
C LYS A 167 8.47 2.51 16.91
N ILE A 168 9.16 1.80 16.02
CA ILE A 168 10.37 2.35 15.40
C ILE A 168 10.02 3.56 14.53
N ILE A 169 8.89 3.52 13.81
CA ILE A 169 8.39 4.64 13.01
C ILE A 169 8.13 5.85 13.90
N GLU A 170 7.41 5.67 15.01
CA GLU A 170 7.10 6.75 15.96
C GLU A 170 8.38 7.43 16.46
N LYS A 171 9.36 6.63 16.94
CA LYS A 171 10.65 7.15 17.37
C LYS A 171 11.38 7.93 16.27
N LYS A 172 11.37 7.43 15.02
CA LYS A 172 12.01 8.12 13.89
C LYS A 172 11.29 9.39 13.47
N LEU A 173 9.97 9.44 13.58
CA LEU A 173 9.20 10.66 13.34
C LEU A 173 9.58 11.75 14.36
N GLU A 174 9.76 11.39 15.63
CA GLU A 174 10.25 12.28 16.68
C GLU A 174 11.69 12.73 16.42
N GLU A 175 12.61 11.80 16.16
CA GLU A 175 14.03 12.10 15.90
C GLU A 175 14.22 13.04 14.70
N LYS A 176 13.36 12.94 13.68
CA LYS A 176 13.41 13.79 12.48
C LYS A 176 12.58 15.07 12.61
N ASN A 177 11.96 15.31 13.76
CA ASN A 177 11.05 16.44 14.01
C ASN A 177 9.97 16.58 12.90
N ILE A 178 9.37 15.45 12.52
CA ILE A 178 8.26 15.45 11.56
C ILE A 178 6.96 15.70 12.29
N ASP A 179 6.74 16.98 12.63
CA ASP A 179 5.53 17.44 13.29
C ASP A 179 4.37 17.62 12.34
N LEU A 180 3.15 17.67 12.87
CA LEU A 180 1.97 17.94 12.08
C LEU A 180 1.91 19.41 11.66
N SER A 181 1.59 19.65 10.40
CA SER A 181 1.57 20.99 9.83
C SER A 181 0.38 21.85 10.23
N GLY A 182 -0.67 21.24 10.78
CA GLY A 182 -1.94 21.89 11.09
C GLY A 182 -2.98 21.83 9.97
N PHE A 183 -2.68 21.16 8.85
CA PHE A 183 -3.56 21.03 7.69
C PHE A 183 -3.96 19.56 7.47
N PRO A 184 -4.75 18.96 8.38
CA PRO A 184 -5.21 17.58 8.23
C PRO A 184 -6.21 17.47 7.08
N GLY A 185 -6.05 16.43 6.27
CA GLY A 185 -7.02 16.05 5.27
C GLY A 185 -7.73 14.76 5.65
N HIS A 186 -9.03 14.70 5.39
CA HIS A 186 -9.86 13.52 5.61
C HIS A 186 -10.53 13.06 4.31
N ASP A 187 -10.59 11.74 4.13
CA ASP A 187 -11.34 11.08 3.07
C ASP A 187 -11.62 9.62 3.47
N GLU A 188 -12.42 8.88 2.68
CA GLU A 188 -12.78 7.51 2.95
C GLU A 188 -12.66 6.58 1.73
N ALA A 189 -12.53 5.30 2.02
CA ALA A 189 -12.53 4.24 1.02
C ALA A 189 -13.50 3.13 1.40
N PHE A 190 -14.47 2.86 0.53
CA PHE A 190 -15.44 1.80 0.74
C PHE A 190 -14.89 0.43 0.34
N CYS A 191 -15.22 -0.59 1.15
CA CYS A 191 -14.80 -1.97 0.90
C CYS A 191 -15.90 -2.97 1.32
N ARG A 192 -15.67 -4.26 1.02
CA ARG A 192 -16.51 -5.36 1.49
C ARG A 192 -15.66 -6.39 2.21
N ILE A 193 -16.12 -6.81 3.39
CA ILE A 193 -15.52 -7.87 4.19
C ILE A 193 -16.57 -8.94 4.37
N ASN A 194 -16.30 -10.13 3.85
CA ASN A 194 -17.27 -11.24 3.82
C ASN A 194 -18.66 -10.87 3.25
N GLY A 195 -18.69 -9.91 2.29
CA GLY A 195 -19.93 -9.43 1.67
C GLY A 195 -20.55 -8.20 2.33
N GLU A 196 -20.27 -7.93 3.59
CA GLU A 196 -20.72 -6.75 4.32
C GLU A 196 -19.92 -5.50 3.92
N LYS A 197 -20.57 -4.36 4.02
CA LYS A 197 -19.97 -3.09 3.59
C LYS A 197 -19.31 -2.37 4.75
N TYR A 198 -18.11 -1.88 4.52
CA TYR A 198 -17.31 -1.11 5.47
C TYR A 198 -16.75 0.14 4.81
N SER A 199 -16.50 1.14 5.64
CA SER A 199 -15.79 2.38 5.31
C SER A 199 -14.47 2.42 6.04
N PHE A 200 -13.37 2.58 5.30
CA PHE A 200 -12.05 2.85 5.86
C PHE A 200 -11.85 4.36 5.84
N LEU A 201 -11.92 4.97 7.01
CA LEU A 201 -11.66 6.39 7.24
C LEU A 201 -10.17 6.62 7.44
N ALA A 202 -9.64 7.71 6.91
CA ALA A 202 -8.27 8.10 7.18
C ALA A 202 -8.14 9.62 7.30
N MET A 203 -7.34 10.04 8.26
CA MET A 203 -6.90 11.42 8.41
C MET A 203 -5.38 11.47 8.29
N VAL A 204 -4.90 12.30 7.40
CA VAL A 204 -3.48 12.41 7.04
C VAL A 204 -3.09 13.88 6.96
N ASP A 205 -1.90 14.22 7.42
CA ASP A 205 -1.38 15.58 7.27
C ASP A 205 -1.04 15.90 5.81
N SER A 206 -1.50 17.04 5.31
CA SER A 206 -1.39 17.38 3.90
C SER A 206 0.02 17.73 3.45
N ASN A 207 0.87 18.26 4.33
CA ASN A 207 2.18 18.78 3.95
C ASN A 207 3.28 17.73 4.07
N ASN A 208 3.31 16.98 5.17
CA ASN A 208 4.31 15.94 5.39
C ASN A 208 3.79 14.52 5.15
N GLN A 209 2.49 14.38 4.88
CA GLN A 209 1.81 13.12 4.57
C GLN A 209 1.84 12.08 5.71
N ARG A 210 2.08 12.53 6.95
CA ARG A 210 2.00 11.71 8.14
C ARG A 210 0.55 11.28 8.38
N ILE A 211 0.33 10.00 8.67
CA ILE A 211 -0.99 9.48 9.04
C ILE A 211 -1.29 9.96 10.47
N ILE A 212 -2.41 10.65 10.64
CA ILE A 212 -2.88 11.15 11.94
C ILE A 212 -3.70 10.08 12.64
N ASN A 213 -4.71 9.55 11.94
CA ASN A 213 -5.57 8.48 12.44
C ASN A 213 -6.23 7.74 11.29
N ASP A 214 -6.65 6.51 11.55
CA ASP A 214 -7.45 5.71 10.62
C ASP A 214 -8.37 4.76 11.37
N GLN A 215 -9.51 4.43 10.77
CA GLN A 215 -10.49 3.54 11.35
C GLN A 215 -11.27 2.79 10.27
N LEU A 216 -11.54 1.51 10.52
CA LEU A 216 -12.44 0.70 9.71
C LEU A 216 -13.76 0.55 10.46
N ILE A 217 -14.86 1.01 9.85
CA ILE A 217 -16.19 1.01 10.45
C ILE A 217 -17.23 0.39 9.51
N PRO A 218 -18.35 -0.17 9.99
CA PRO A 218 -19.48 -0.52 9.15
C PRO A 218 -19.99 0.69 8.34
N GLU A 219 -20.35 0.49 7.06
CA GLU A 219 -20.80 1.62 6.20
C GLU A 219 -22.06 2.30 6.75
N GLU A 220 -22.92 1.55 7.43
CA GLU A 220 -24.16 2.07 8.05
C GLU A 220 -23.90 3.06 9.18
N GLU A 221 -22.80 2.89 9.93
CA GLU A 221 -22.39 3.76 11.04
C GLU A 221 -21.56 4.98 10.56
N TYR A 222 -21.21 5.04 9.28
CA TYR A 222 -20.28 6.05 8.76
C TYR A 222 -20.66 7.48 9.12
N ARG A 223 -21.92 7.86 8.94
CA ARG A 223 -22.37 9.24 9.19
C ARG A 223 -22.37 9.60 10.65
N ASP A 224 -22.76 8.68 11.51
CA ASP A 224 -22.86 8.88 12.94
C ASP A 224 -21.47 8.94 13.60
N LEU A 225 -20.51 8.18 13.07
CA LEU A 225 -19.16 8.12 13.59
C LEU A 225 -18.20 9.15 12.97
N LEU A 226 -18.54 9.75 11.82
CA LEU A 226 -17.64 10.67 11.11
C LEU A 226 -17.20 11.86 11.98
N GLU A 227 -18.13 12.55 12.62
CA GLU A 227 -17.81 13.69 13.50
C GLU A 227 -16.94 13.24 14.68
N THR A 228 -17.29 12.11 15.28
CA THR A 228 -16.54 11.52 16.39
C THR A 228 -15.13 11.16 15.97
N PHE A 229 -14.96 10.50 14.82
CA PHE A 229 -13.66 10.14 14.27
C PHE A 229 -12.77 11.37 14.04
N ILE A 230 -13.29 12.39 13.34
CA ILE A 230 -12.52 13.60 13.05
C ILE A 230 -12.17 14.34 14.34
N THR A 231 -13.16 14.55 15.22
CA THR A 231 -12.94 15.26 16.49
C THR A 231 -11.94 14.53 17.38
N TYR A 232 -12.03 13.20 17.45
CA TYR A 232 -11.08 12.37 18.19
C TYR A 232 -9.67 12.46 17.61
N SER A 233 -9.55 12.39 16.27
CA SER A 233 -8.26 12.50 15.58
C SER A 233 -7.57 13.86 15.79
N LEU A 234 -8.34 14.89 16.11
CA LEU A 234 -7.86 16.26 16.32
C LEU A 234 -7.68 16.62 17.80
N LYS A 235 -8.07 15.75 18.73
CA LYS A 235 -7.85 15.96 20.16
C LYS A 235 -6.45 15.52 20.55
N ASP A 236 -5.85 16.32 21.42
CA ASP A 236 -4.64 15.93 22.13
C ASP A 236 -4.93 14.71 23.03
N LEU A 237 -4.22 13.64 22.79
CA LEU A 237 -4.42 12.34 23.45
C LEU A 237 -3.81 12.27 24.85
N SER A 238 -3.18 13.34 25.33
CA SER A 238 -2.62 13.41 26.70
C SER A 238 -3.68 13.24 27.78
N SER A 239 -4.99 13.37 27.46
CA SER A 239 -6.10 13.25 28.40
C SER A 239 -6.83 11.89 28.37
N TYR A 240 -6.38 10.91 27.59
CA TYR A 240 -7.14 9.66 27.38
C TYR A 240 -6.52 8.45 28.08
N ASN A 241 -6.35 8.55 29.39
CA ASN A 241 -6.12 7.41 30.28
C ASN A 241 -7.46 6.90 30.85
N ASN A 242 -8.26 6.23 30.02
CA ASN A 242 -9.43 5.48 30.49
C ASN A 242 -9.17 3.98 30.37
N PRO A 243 -8.94 3.26 31.50
CA PRO A 243 -8.60 1.84 31.49
C PRO A 243 -9.74 0.90 31.06
N ASP A 244 -10.97 1.40 30.89
CA ASP A 244 -12.17 0.57 30.68
C ASP A 244 -12.65 0.49 29.23
N LYS A 245 -11.93 1.04 28.26
CA LYS A 245 -12.26 0.89 26.84
C LYS A 245 -11.22 0.04 26.12
N PRO A 246 -11.64 -0.90 25.24
CA PRO A 246 -10.69 -1.66 24.42
C PRO A 246 -9.80 -0.67 23.67
N ASN A 247 -8.48 -0.80 23.88
CA ASN A 247 -7.48 0.07 23.27
C ASN A 247 -7.76 0.21 21.78
N PRO A 248 -8.07 1.42 21.28
CA PRO A 248 -7.96 1.67 19.87
C PRO A 248 -6.49 1.41 19.45
N PRO A 249 -6.25 1.00 18.20
CA PRO A 249 -4.88 0.84 17.72
C PRO A 249 -4.13 2.13 17.98
N HIS A 250 -3.08 2.04 18.78
CA HIS A 250 -2.28 3.08 19.40
C HIS A 250 -2.41 4.47 18.80
N PRO A 251 -2.96 5.44 19.56
CA PRO A 251 -2.88 6.83 19.17
C PRO A 251 -1.41 7.26 19.27
N ILE A 252 -0.87 7.73 18.17
CA ILE A 252 0.40 8.45 18.17
C ILE A 252 0.20 9.64 19.12
N LEU A 253 0.99 9.71 20.19
CA LEU A 253 1.01 10.87 21.09
C LEU A 253 1.43 12.09 20.25
N LEU A 254 0.49 12.98 19.98
CA LEU A 254 0.74 14.19 19.21
C LEU A 254 0.95 15.33 20.23
N PRO A 255 2.17 15.84 20.39
CA PRO A 255 2.36 17.07 21.13
C PRO A 255 1.64 18.19 20.39
N ASP A 256 0.82 18.97 21.09
CA ASP A 256 0.10 20.17 20.64
C ASP A 256 -0.17 20.26 19.13
N LEU A 257 -1.18 19.51 18.67
CA LEU A 257 -1.59 19.53 17.26
C LEU A 257 -1.91 20.97 16.86
N LYS A 258 -1.08 21.55 16.03
CA LYS A 258 -1.39 22.83 15.40
C LYS A 258 -2.63 22.64 14.53
N LYS A 259 -3.72 23.31 14.89
CA LYS A 259 -5.01 23.23 14.20
C LYS A 259 -5.19 24.51 13.40
N ASP A 260 -5.22 24.38 12.07
CA ASP A 260 -5.42 25.52 11.17
C ASP A 260 -6.64 25.25 10.28
N THR A 261 -6.53 24.35 9.33
CA THR A 261 -7.56 24.14 8.33
C THR A 261 -7.79 22.65 8.07
N LEU A 262 -9.03 22.19 8.26
CA LEU A 262 -9.46 20.86 7.85
C LEU A 262 -9.70 20.82 6.34
N ILE A 263 -9.08 19.86 5.65
CA ILE A 263 -9.22 19.66 4.21
C ILE A 263 -10.08 18.41 3.98
N GLY A 264 -11.14 18.54 3.19
CA GLY A 264 -12.04 17.42 2.90
C GLY A 264 -12.71 17.52 1.55
N ASP A 265 -13.49 16.50 1.21
CA ASP A 265 -14.35 16.56 0.05
C ASP A 265 -15.52 17.54 0.26
N GLY A 266 -16.54 17.48 -0.54
CA GLY A 266 -17.67 18.41 -0.46
C GLY A 266 -18.81 17.98 0.48
N LEU A 267 -18.58 17.14 1.49
CA LEU A 267 -19.60 16.76 2.46
C LEU A 267 -20.10 17.99 3.23
N LYS A 268 -21.41 18.05 3.47
CA LYS A 268 -22.05 19.20 4.13
C LYS A 268 -21.69 19.32 5.61
N GLU A 269 -21.30 18.24 6.21
CA GLU A 269 -20.97 18.10 7.62
C GLU A 269 -19.62 18.73 7.97
N TYR A 270 -18.65 18.70 7.07
CA TYR A 270 -17.27 19.16 7.34
C TYR A 270 -17.14 20.60 7.85
N PRO A 271 -17.83 21.62 7.29
CA PRO A 271 -17.71 22.98 7.81
C PRO A 271 -18.12 23.09 9.28
N ASN A 272 -19.15 22.36 9.69
CA ASN A 272 -19.62 22.35 11.08
C ASN A 272 -18.64 21.59 11.99
N ILE A 273 -18.10 20.48 11.54
CA ILE A 273 -17.10 19.69 12.27
C ILE A 273 -15.82 20.51 12.46
N ALA A 274 -15.34 21.18 11.41
CA ALA A 274 -14.17 22.05 11.50
C ALA A 274 -14.40 23.18 12.52
N LYS A 275 -15.54 23.89 12.44
CA LYS A 275 -15.88 24.96 13.39
C LYS A 275 -15.95 24.47 14.84
N LYS A 276 -16.54 23.30 15.11
CA LYS A 276 -16.57 22.69 16.44
C LYS A 276 -15.18 22.38 16.99
N ASN A 277 -14.20 22.18 16.12
CA ASN A 277 -12.81 21.91 16.47
C ASN A 277 -11.89 23.14 16.39
N ASN A 278 -12.46 24.36 16.28
CA ASN A 278 -11.74 25.62 16.14
C ASN A 278 -10.81 25.66 14.92
N MET A 279 -11.27 25.11 13.81
CA MET A 279 -10.54 25.05 12.54
C MET A 279 -11.33 25.73 11.43
N ASP A 280 -10.62 26.25 10.44
CA ASP A 280 -11.19 26.58 9.16
C ASP A 280 -11.47 25.31 8.34
N PHE A 281 -12.34 25.41 7.33
CA PHE A 281 -12.59 24.32 6.40
C PHE A 281 -12.21 24.71 4.99
N HIS A 282 -11.35 23.92 4.37
CA HIS A 282 -11.02 24.06 2.93
C HIS A 282 -11.61 22.86 2.15
N PRO A 283 -12.61 23.10 1.29
CA PRO A 283 -13.11 22.06 0.42
C PRO A 283 -12.07 21.70 -0.64
N CYS A 284 -11.76 20.44 -0.81
CA CYS A 284 -10.88 19.98 -1.88
C CYS A 284 -11.29 20.58 -3.23
N GLY A 285 -10.46 21.46 -3.76
CA GLY A 285 -10.73 22.18 -5.01
C GLY A 285 -10.94 21.23 -6.18
N PHE A 286 -10.16 20.13 -6.22
CA PHE A 286 -10.29 19.11 -7.26
C PHE A 286 -11.67 18.43 -7.24
N HIS A 287 -12.08 17.86 -6.10
CA HIS A 287 -13.38 17.20 -5.98
C HIS A 287 -14.55 18.17 -6.23
N LYS A 288 -14.44 19.39 -5.74
CA LYS A 288 -15.46 20.42 -5.98
C LYS A 288 -15.57 20.75 -7.46
N ILE A 289 -14.45 20.99 -8.12
CA ILE A 289 -14.39 21.27 -9.55
C ILE A 289 -14.84 20.06 -10.36
N MET A 290 -14.36 18.86 -10.03
CA MET A 290 -14.74 17.63 -10.71
C MET A 290 -16.24 17.34 -10.62
N ASN A 291 -16.82 17.43 -9.42
CA ASN A 291 -18.24 17.18 -9.21
C ASN A 291 -19.12 18.22 -9.91
N GLN A 292 -18.69 19.45 -9.96
CA GLN A 292 -19.39 20.52 -10.65
C GLN A 292 -19.26 20.42 -12.17
N ARG A 293 -18.14 19.89 -12.70
CA ARG A 293 -17.91 19.65 -14.14
C ARG A 293 -18.55 18.37 -14.67
N LYS A 294 -18.94 17.43 -13.81
CA LYS A 294 -19.60 16.18 -14.25
C LYS A 294 -20.78 16.40 -15.22
N PRO A 295 -21.69 17.37 -15.02
CA PRO A 295 -22.75 17.65 -15.98
C PRO A 295 -22.21 18.09 -17.35
N ILE A 296 -21.20 18.97 -17.37
CA ILE A 296 -20.57 19.48 -18.60
C ILE A 296 -19.92 18.31 -19.36
N TRP A 297 -19.16 17.46 -18.70
CA TRP A 297 -18.55 16.27 -19.30
C TRP A 297 -19.57 15.27 -19.84
N LYS A 298 -20.73 15.14 -19.17
CA LYS A 298 -21.81 14.31 -19.70
C LYS A 298 -22.32 14.83 -21.03
N ILE A 299 -22.43 16.17 -21.20
CA ILE A 299 -22.85 16.80 -22.46
C ILE A 299 -21.76 16.58 -23.51
N GLN A 300 -20.51 16.92 -23.22
CA GLN A 300 -19.40 16.71 -24.14
C GLN A 300 -19.31 15.25 -24.61
N LYS A 301 -19.47 14.27 -23.70
CA LYS A 301 -19.50 12.84 -24.05
C LYS A 301 -20.68 12.47 -24.96
N LYS A 302 -21.85 13.08 -24.75
CA LYS A 302 -23.01 12.90 -25.64
C LYS A 302 -22.75 13.47 -27.02
N LEU A 303 -22.14 14.67 -27.12
CA LEU A 303 -21.78 15.30 -28.39
C LEU A 303 -20.77 14.43 -29.16
N LEU A 304 -19.71 13.96 -28.51
CA LEU A 304 -18.72 13.05 -29.13
C LEU A 304 -19.35 11.76 -29.64
N LYS A 305 -20.23 11.13 -28.87
CA LYS A 305 -20.96 9.93 -29.32
C LYS A 305 -21.83 10.18 -30.55
N LYS A 306 -22.50 11.34 -30.62
CA LYS A 306 -23.29 11.72 -31.80
C LYS A 306 -22.40 11.94 -33.02
N ILE A 307 -21.29 12.65 -32.86
CA ILE A 307 -20.29 12.87 -33.93
C ILE A 307 -19.79 11.56 -34.47
N GLU A 308 -19.39 10.63 -33.58
CA GLU A 308 -18.87 9.31 -33.93
C GLU A 308 -19.93 8.46 -34.65
N SER A 309 -21.16 8.43 -34.13
CA SER A 309 -22.25 7.72 -34.78
C SER A 309 -22.52 8.24 -36.20
N ASN A 310 -22.47 9.56 -36.39
CA ASN A 310 -22.63 10.17 -37.72
C ASN A 310 -21.45 9.81 -38.64
N LYS A 311 -20.20 9.78 -38.15
CA LYS A 311 -19.03 9.37 -38.91
C LYS A 311 -19.17 7.93 -39.39
N ASN A 312 -19.49 6.99 -38.50
CA ASN A 312 -19.69 5.59 -38.82
C ASN A 312 -20.81 5.40 -39.87
N LYS A 313 -21.87 6.24 -39.82
CA LYS A 313 -22.92 6.20 -40.81
C LYS A 313 -22.46 6.72 -42.18
N ILE A 314 -21.67 7.80 -42.20
CA ILE A 314 -21.04 8.33 -43.43
C ILE A 314 -20.12 7.27 -44.07
N GLU A 315 -19.31 6.60 -43.28
CA GLU A 315 -18.41 5.53 -43.77
C GLU A 315 -19.17 4.37 -44.40
N LYS A 316 -20.22 3.87 -43.71
CA LYS A 316 -21.09 2.81 -44.25
C LYS A 316 -21.79 3.24 -45.53
N ASN A 317 -22.23 4.49 -45.62
CA ASN A 317 -22.82 5.02 -46.85
C ASN A 317 -21.78 5.12 -47.97
N ASN A 318 -20.57 5.60 -47.67
CA ASN A 318 -19.46 5.70 -48.62
C ASN A 318 -19.07 4.32 -49.17
N GLU A 319 -19.01 3.29 -48.37
CA GLU A 319 -18.75 1.91 -48.82
C GLU A 319 -19.82 1.44 -49.84
N LYS A 320 -21.10 1.73 -49.54
CA LYS A 320 -22.18 1.35 -50.49
C LYS A 320 -22.15 2.20 -51.75
N ILE A 321 -21.85 3.47 -51.68
CA ILE A 321 -21.66 4.38 -52.80
C ILE A 321 -20.51 3.90 -53.67
N ASN A 322 -19.36 3.58 -53.09
CA ASN A 322 -18.19 3.07 -53.82
C ASN A 322 -18.49 1.75 -54.53
N LYS A 323 -19.16 0.80 -53.83
CA LYS A 323 -19.60 -0.47 -54.44
C LYS A 323 -20.50 -0.24 -55.67
N TYR A 324 -21.36 0.75 -55.64
CA TYR A 324 -22.21 1.12 -56.79
C TYR A 324 -21.34 1.65 -57.93
N TYR A 325 -20.42 2.59 -57.66
CA TYR A 325 -19.58 3.16 -58.73
C TYR A 325 -18.63 2.13 -59.33
N GLU A 326 -18.04 1.22 -58.55
CA GLU A 326 -17.22 0.14 -59.04
C GLU A 326 -18.03 -0.86 -59.92
N LYS A 327 -19.26 -1.22 -59.48
CA LYS A 327 -20.16 -2.11 -60.23
C LYS A 327 -20.51 -1.58 -61.60
N TYR A 328 -20.62 -0.27 -61.77
CA TYR A 328 -21.00 0.37 -63.03
C TYR A 328 -19.87 1.16 -63.69
N LYS A 329 -18.64 0.86 -63.34
CA LYS A 329 -17.43 1.47 -63.91
C LYS A 329 -17.37 1.19 -65.43
N GLY A 330 -17.18 2.27 -66.21
CA GLY A 330 -17.19 2.17 -67.71
C GLY A 330 -18.57 2.24 -68.36
N GLN A 331 -19.66 2.18 -67.61
CA GLN A 331 -21.03 2.23 -68.15
C GLN A 331 -21.70 3.61 -67.98
N PHE A 332 -20.97 4.70 -68.24
CA PHE A 332 -21.48 6.09 -67.98
C PHE A 332 -22.40 6.64 -69.06
N LYS A 333 -22.84 5.83 -70.06
CA LYS A 333 -23.86 6.27 -71.02
C LYS A 333 -25.22 6.45 -70.35
N LYS A 334 -26.06 7.38 -70.86
CA LYS A 334 -27.40 7.70 -70.34
C LYS A 334 -28.19 6.42 -70.02
N ILE A 335 -28.72 6.36 -68.77
CA ILE A 335 -29.53 5.21 -68.34
C ILE A 335 -30.82 5.21 -69.16
N GLY A 336 -31.01 4.24 -70.06
CA GLY A 336 -32.24 4.11 -70.83
C GLY A 336 -33.46 3.76 -69.96
N ASN A 337 -34.67 4.01 -70.48
CA ASN A 337 -35.91 3.75 -69.75
C ASN A 337 -36.14 2.28 -69.35
N LYS A 338 -35.42 1.33 -69.95
CA LYS A 338 -35.54 -0.11 -69.71
C LYS A 338 -34.78 -0.61 -68.50
N ASP A 339 -33.80 0.14 -67.95
CA ASP A 339 -32.97 -0.31 -66.80
C ASP A 339 -33.52 0.18 -65.46
N LYS A 340 -34.71 -0.30 -65.10
CA LYS A 340 -35.38 0.05 -63.82
C LYS A 340 -34.55 -0.24 -62.57
N LYS A 341 -33.72 -1.30 -62.60
CA LYS A 341 -32.91 -1.70 -61.43
C LYS A 341 -31.75 -0.71 -61.19
N ARG A 342 -31.04 -0.35 -62.24
CA ARG A 342 -29.93 0.62 -62.16
C ARG A 342 -30.41 2.00 -61.79
N ARG A 343 -31.59 2.43 -62.25
CA ARG A 343 -32.23 3.71 -61.88
C ARG A 343 -32.54 3.74 -60.37
N ARG A 344 -33.14 2.67 -59.81
CA ARG A 344 -33.44 2.54 -58.39
C ARG A 344 -32.13 2.51 -57.54
N GLU A 345 -31.07 1.85 -57.99
CA GLU A 345 -29.76 1.86 -57.28
C GLU A 345 -29.14 3.27 -57.30
N LYS A 346 -29.20 4.00 -58.44
CA LYS A 346 -28.73 5.39 -58.56
C LYS A 346 -29.48 6.34 -57.59
N ASP A 347 -30.80 6.21 -57.55
CA ASP A 347 -31.63 7.04 -56.64
C ASP A 347 -31.27 6.82 -55.19
N LYS A 348 -30.96 5.57 -54.80
CA LYS A 348 -30.44 5.23 -53.44
C LYS A 348 -29.10 5.88 -53.18
N VAL A 349 -28.16 5.85 -54.12
CA VAL A 349 -26.83 6.48 -53.99
C VAL A 349 -26.97 7.99 -53.82
N THR A 350 -27.76 8.65 -54.68
CA THR A 350 -28.03 10.11 -54.56
C THR A 350 -28.62 10.48 -53.21
N LYS A 351 -29.48 9.61 -52.66
CA LYS A 351 -30.08 9.80 -51.35
C LYS A 351 -29.02 9.65 -50.22
N MET A 352 -28.12 8.67 -50.35
CA MET A 352 -27.02 8.50 -49.39
C MET A 352 -26.00 9.64 -49.47
N GLU A 353 -25.69 10.14 -50.66
CA GLU A 353 -24.80 11.32 -50.83
C GLU A 353 -25.37 12.56 -50.17
N LYS A 354 -26.68 12.81 -50.38
CA LYS A 354 -27.38 13.91 -49.70
C LYS A 354 -27.34 13.74 -48.18
N GLU A 355 -27.66 12.55 -47.67
CA GLU A 355 -27.58 12.22 -46.25
C GLU A 355 -26.17 12.44 -45.69
N ASN A 356 -25.13 12.04 -46.39
CA ASN A 356 -23.74 12.27 -45.99
C ASN A 356 -23.41 13.77 -45.89
N LYS A 357 -23.92 14.61 -46.83
CA LYS A 357 -23.75 16.05 -46.78
C LYS A 357 -24.43 16.64 -45.54
N ASP A 358 -25.66 16.20 -45.25
CA ASP A 358 -26.40 16.64 -44.05
C ASP A 358 -25.73 16.20 -42.74
N LEU A 359 -25.23 14.96 -42.68
CA LEU A 359 -24.51 14.47 -41.53
C LEU A 359 -23.17 15.20 -41.31
N LYS A 360 -22.42 15.53 -42.39
CA LYS A 360 -21.23 16.38 -42.30
C LYS A 360 -21.55 17.77 -41.77
N ALA A 361 -22.62 18.39 -42.23
CA ALA A 361 -23.08 19.71 -41.76
C ALA A 361 -23.49 19.65 -40.27
N LYS A 362 -24.22 18.59 -39.87
CA LYS A 362 -24.55 18.32 -38.45
C LYS A 362 -23.31 18.16 -37.59
N ASN A 363 -22.34 17.36 -38.04
CA ASN A 363 -21.08 17.17 -37.30
C ASN A 363 -20.29 18.47 -37.14
N LYS A 364 -20.31 19.36 -38.13
CA LYS A 364 -19.68 20.69 -38.00
C LYS A 364 -20.33 21.53 -36.90
N LYS A 365 -21.65 21.47 -36.75
CA LYS A 365 -22.38 22.17 -35.68
C LYS A 365 -22.06 21.55 -34.30
N LEU A 366 -22.12 20.21 -34.20
CA LEU A 366 -21.82 19.50 -32.96
C LEU A 366 -20.37 19.71 -32.49
N LYS A 367 -19.40 19.81 -33.42
CA LYS A 367 -18.00 20.14 -33.08
C LYS A 367 -17.89 21.56 -32.53
N LYS A 368 -18.54 22.55 -33.13
CA LYS A 368 -18.54 23.92 -32.60
C LYS A 368 -19.12 23.99 -31.18
N GLU A 369 -20.21 23.28 -30.94
CA GLU A 369 -20.80 23.18 -29.60
C GLU A 369 -19.85 22.51 -28.60
N TYR A 370 -19.15 21.44 -29.01
CA TYR A 370 -18.15 20.78 -28.19
C TYR A 370 -16.99 21.73 -27.84
N GLU A 371 -16.42 22.44 -28.83
CA GLU A 371 -15.34 23.40 -28.68
C GLU A 371 -15.74 24.57 -27.77
N GLU A 372 -16.99 24.99 -27.81
CA GLU A 372 -17.53 26.03 -26.92
C GLU A 372 -17.48 25.56 -25.45
N TYR A 373 -17.96 24.33 -25.15
CA TYR A 373 -17.86 23.77 -23.80
C TYR A 373 -16.40 23.59 -23.34
N GLU A 374 -15.49 23.24 -24.23
CA GLU A 374 -14.07 23.10 -23.93
C GLU A 374 -13.45 24.45 -23.55
N ASN A 375 -13.74 25.51 -24.30
CA ASN A 375 -13.31 26.88 -23.99
C ASN A 375 -13.85 27.36 -22.62
N TYR A 376 -15.09 27.03 -22.26
CA TYR A 376 -15.59 27.35 -20.92
C TYR A 376 -14.87 26.55 -19.83
N ASN A 377 -14.55 25.29 -20.06
CA ASN A 377 -13.77 24.50 -19.12
C ASN A 377 -12.36 25.09 -18.89
N GLU A 378 -11.72 25.59 -19.94
CA GLU A 378 -10.43 26.29 -19.85
C GLU A 378 -10.57 27.58 -19.04
N LYS A 379 -11.53 28.44 -19.36
CA LYS A 379 -11.78 29.70 -18.63
C LYS A 379 -12.09 29.46 -17.15
N ILE A 380 -12.82 28.41 -16.83
CA ILE A 380 -13.09 28.01 -15.45
C ILE A 380 -11.78 27.54 -14.78
N SER A 381 -10.96 26.76 -15.49
CA SER A 381 -9.67 26.30 -14.95
C SER A 381 -8.73 27.44 -14.64
N GLU A 382 -8.76 28.49 -15.45
CA GLU A 382 -7.94 29.69 -15.25
C GLU A 382 -8.26 30.44 -13.95
N ILE A 383 -9.49 30.34 -13.42
CA ILE A 383 -9.83 30.93 -12.12
C ILE A 383 -8.95 30.37 -11.01
N PHE A 384 -8.67 29.07 -11.04
CA PHE A 384 -7.95 28.34 -9.99
C PHE A 384 -6.42 28.32 -10.20
N LYS A 385 -5.94 28.73 -11.37
CA LYS A 385 -4.52 28.76 -11.71
C LYS A 385 -3.86 30.12 -11.44
N GLN A 386 -4.61 31.07 -10.87
CA GLN A 386 -4.08 32.40 -10.61
C GLN A 386 -3.18 32.41 -9.36
N ASP A 387 -2.22 33.32 -9.37
CA ASP A 387 -1.24 33.54 -8.29
C ASP A 387 -1.76 34.47 -7.18
N THR A 388 -2.87 35.18 -7.43
CA THR A 388 -3.51 36.08 -6.46
C THR A 388 -5.02 35.96 -6.49
N ILE A 389 -5.65 36.12 -5.31
CA ILE A 389 -7.11 36.11 -5.18
C ILE A 389 -7.76 37.21 -6.03
N LYS A 390 -7.13 38.40 -6.13
CA LYS A 390 -7.62 39.49 -6.96
C LYS A 390 -7.76 39.08 -8.42
N LYS A 391 -6.75 38.44 -9.00
CA LYS A 391 -6.79 37.91 -10.37
C LYS A 391 -7.81 36.78 -10.53
N ALA A 392 -7.88 35.86 -9.57
CA ALA A 392 -8.86 34.78 -9.58
C ALA A 392 -10.31 35.31 -9.56
N LYS A 393 -10.61 36.26 -8.67
CA LYS A 393 -11.93 36.95 -8.61
C LYS A 393 -12.22 37.72 -9.90
N MET A 394 -11.24 38.36 -10.50
CA MET A 394 -11.42 39.04 -11.78
C MET A 394 -11.83 38.05 -12.90
N ARG A 395 -11.14 36.91 -13.00
CA ARG A 395 -11.49 35.84 -13.96
C ARG A 395 -12.89 35.28 -13.72
N PHE A 396 -13.25 35.06 -12.46
CA PHE A 396 -14.59 34.63 -12.08
C PHE A 396 -15.66 35.67 -12.49
N ASN A 397 -15.43 36.96 -12.20
CA ASN A 397 -16.38 38.05 -12.52
C ASN A 397 -16.60 38.19 -14.02
N ILE A 398 -15.62 37.96 -14.89
CA ILE A 398 -15.76 37.96 -16.34
C ILE A 398 -16.84 36.93 -16.76
N LEU A 399 -16.84 35.73 -16.19
CA LEU A 399 -17.84 34.70 -16.48
C LEU A 399 -19.18 35.02 -15.81
N ASN A 400 -19.17 35.51 -14.59
CA ASN A 400 -20.37 35.83 -13.82
C ASN A 400 -21.19 36.98 -14.45
N ASN A 401 -20.51 38.01 -14.99
CA ASN A 401 -21.15 39.13 -15.66
C ASN A 401 -21.83 38.73 -17.00
N GLN A 402 -21.48 37.57 -17.53
CA GLN A 402 -22.06 37.04 -18.78
C GLN A 402 -22.98 35.84 -18.51
N ILE A 403 -23.44 35.66 -17.27
CA ILE A 403 -24.11 34.44 -16.81
C ILE A 403 -25.35 34.08 -17.63
N ASP A 404 -26.09 35.09 -18.09
CA ASP A 404 -27.31 34.89 -18.88
C ASP A 404 -27.04 34.50 -20.35
N LYS A 405 -25.80 34.66 -20.80
CA LYS A 405 -25.32 34.26 -22.13
C LYS A 405 -24.64 32.92 -22.15
N LEU A 406 -24.39 32.34 -20.96
CA LEU A 406 -23.72 31.04 -20.82
C LEU A 406 -24.69 29.88 -21.02
N PRO A 407 -24.22 28.72 -21.53
CA PRO A 407 -25.03 27.51 -21.49
C PRO A 407 -25.48 27.20 -20.05
N ASP A 408 -26.70 26.66 -19.90
CA ASP A 408 -27.37 26.46 -18.61
C ASP A 408 -26.50 25.75 -17.57
N GLU A 409 -25.79 24.71 -17.98
CA GLU A 409 -24.92 23.95 -17.09
C GLU A 409 -23.69 24.74 -16.60
N ILE A 410 -23.14 25.58 -17.48
CA ILE A 410 -22.04 26.49 -17.15
C ILE A 410 -22.55 27.57 -16.18
N ALA A 411 -23.71 28.17 -16.48
CA ALA A 411 -24.34 29.17 -15.63
C ALA A 411 -24.64 28.62 -14.22
N LYS A 412 -25.19 27.40 -14.12
CA LYS A 412 -25.43 26.71 -12.85
C LYS A 412 -24.11 26.49 -12.08
N PHE A 413 -23.04 26.10 -12.78
CA PHE A 413 -21.73 25.93 -12.19
C PHE A 413 -21.19 27.26 -11.62
N ILE A 414 -21.20 28.34 -12.39
CA ILE A 414 -20.71 29.66 -11.96
C ILE A 414 -21.49 30.19 -10.76
N ARG A 415 -22.85 30.08 -10.75
CA ARG A 415 -23.67 30.44 -9.59
C ARG A 415 -23.30 29.64 -8.34
N LYS A 416 -23.05 28.34 -8.48
CA LYS A 416 -22.65 27.48 -7.35
C LYS A 416 -21.26 27.80 -6.85
N LEU A 417 -20.31 28.07 -7.75
CA LEU A 417 -18.95 28.47 -7.41
C LEU A 417 -18.94 29.79 -6.65
N GLY A 418 -19.76 30.79 -7.10
CA GLY A 418 -19.83 32.10 -6.48
C GLY A 418 -20.27 32.08 -5.02
N LYS A 419 -21.12 31.12 -4.60
CA LYS A 419 -21.57 30.98 -3.22
C LYS A 419 -20.43 30.70 -2.22
N ASN A 420 -19.34 30.08 -2.66
CA ASN A 420 -18.23 29.66 -1.80
C ASN A 420 -16.87 29.98 -2.45
N LEU A 421 -16.81 31.10 -3.18
CA LEU A 421 -15.63 31.44 -3.98
C LEU A 421 -14.42 31.67 -3.10
N ASP A 422 -14.54 32.48 -2.07
CA ASP A 422 -13.42 32.84 -1.16
C ASP A 422 -12.85 31.60 -0.48
N GLN A 423 -13.71 30.75 0.07
CA GLN A 423 -13.30 29.50 0.68
C GLN A 423 -12.61 28.55 -0.32
N THR A 424 -13.06 28.52 -1.58
CA THR A 424 -12.45 27.68 -2.62
C THR A 424 -11.10 28.22 -3.09
N LEU A 425 -10.87 29.52 -2.95
CA LEU A 425 -9.65 30.20 -3.35
C LEU A 425 -8.63 30.41 -2.19
N SER A 426 -8.95 29.96 -0.97
CA SER A 426 -8.10 30.17 0.21
C SER A 426 -6.67 29.61 0.05
N HIS A 427 -6.49 28.53 -0.75
CA HIS A 427 -5.17 27.99 -1.11
C HIS A 427 -4.26 28.95 -1.89
N ILE A 428 -4.82 29.98 -2.53
CA ILE A 428 -4.05 31.02 -3.23
C ILE A 428 -3.44 31.99 -2.21
N GLU A 429 -4.13 32.25 -1.11
CA GLU A 429 -3.71 33.14 -0.04
C GLU A 429 -2.77 32.45 0.94
N ASN A 430 -3.14 31.26 1.35
CA ASN A 430 -2.33 30.42 2.22
C ASN A 430 -1.74 29.24 1.43
N LYS A 431 -0.46 29.35 1.05
CA LYS A 431 0.26 28.32 0.29
C LYS A 431 0.45 27.00 1.04
N ASN A 432 0.24 26.97 2.34
CA ASN A 432 0.27 25.73 3.13
C ASN A 432 -1.00 24.88 2.94
N ILE A 433 -2.07 25.49 2.39
CA ILE A 433 -3.28 24.75 2.02
C ILE A 433 -3.05 24.14 0.62
N PRO A 434 -3.05 22.83 0.46
CA PRO A 434 -2.89 22.21 -0.85
C PRO A 434 -4.10 22.51 -1.73
N ASN A 435 -3.85 22.87 -2.98
CA ASN A 435 -4.90 23.15 -3.97
C ASN A 435 -5.80 21.93 -4.24
N THR A 436 -5.25 20.72 -4.07
CA THR A 436 -5.94 19.47 -4.38
C THR A 436 -5.73 18.44 -3.28
N ASN A 437 -6.66 17.51 -3.18
CA ASN A 437 -6.58 16.36 -2.28
C ASN A 437 -5.99 15.11 -2.98
N ASN A 438 -5.26 15.30 -4.09
CA ASN A 438 -4.71 14.20 -4.88
C ASN A 438 -3.75 13.30 -4.09
N TRP A 439 -3.06 13.87 -3.11
CA TRP A 439 -2.20 13.12 -2.21
C TRP A 439 -3.00 12.15 -1.33
N LEU A 440 -4.23 12.48 -0.95
CA LEU A 440 -5.10 11.59 -0.20
C LEU A 440 -5.67 10.48 -1.12
N GLU A 441 -5.98 10.80 -2.37
CA GLU A 441 -6.31 9.78 -3.37
C GLU A 441 -5.12 8.83 -3.62
N LEU A 442 -3.90 9.36 -3.68
CA LEU A 442 -2.68 8.56 -3.77
C LEU A 442 -2.52 7.66 -2.54
N PHE A 443 -2.75 8.21 -1.34
CA PHE A 443 -2.76 7.46 -0.10
C PHE A 443 -3.69 6.24 -0.19
N PHE A 444 -4.97 6.44 -0.54
CA PHE A 444 -5.91 5.32 -0.66
C PHE A 444 -5.56 4.34 -1.78
N ASN A 445 -4.95 4.80 -2.86
CA ASN A 445 -4.49 3.92 -3.93
C ASN A 445 -3.30 3.05 -3.51
N ILE A 446 -2.46 3.52 -2.63
CA ILE A 446 -1.32 2.78 -2.07
C ILE A 446 -1.75 1.91 -0.89
N ILE A 447 -2.43 2.51 0.11
CA ILE A 447 -2.80 1.81 1.35
C ILE A 447 -3.91 0.79 1.10
N PHE A 448 -4.95 1.18 0.37
CA PHE A 448 -6.12 0.35 0.12
C PHE A 448 -6.53 0.32 -1.36
N PRO A 449 -5.72 -0.28 -2.25
CA PRO A 449 -6.02 -0.32 -3.67
C PRO A 449 -7.36 -0.99 -3.98
N LYS A 450 -8.09 -0.46 -4.95
CA LYS A 450 -9.44 -0.95 -5.35
C LYS A 450 -9.49 -2.46 -5.60
N LYS A 451 -8.42 -3.04 -6.16
CA LYS A 451 -8.32 -4.48 -6.46
C LYS A 451 -8.38 -5.39 -5.21
N TYR A 452 -8.10 -4.85 -4.01
CA TYR A 452 -8.12 -5.61 -2.76
C TYR A 452 -9.39 -5.39 -1.94
N ARG A 453 -10.12 -4.28 -2.12
CA ARG A 453 -11.24 -3.85 -1.27
C ARG A 453 -12.39 -4.86 -1.11
N ASN A 454 -12.53 -5.81 -2.03
CA ASN A 454 -13.60 -6.82 -1.99
C ASN A 454 -13.05 -8.25 -1.79
N ARG A 455 -11.81 -8.41 -1.33
CA ARG A 455 -11.16 -9.73 -1.20
C ARG A 455 -11.07 -10.26 0.23
N PHE A 456 -11.29 -9.42 1.20
CA PHE A 456 -11.14 -9.79 2.60
C PHE A 456 -12.34 -10.59 3.12
N LYS A 457 -12.06 -11.56 3.99
CA LYS A 457 -13.06 -12.39 4.64
C LYS A 457 -13.21 -12.10 6.14
N THR A 458 -12.24 -11.43 6.74
CA THR A 458 -12.21 -11.14 8.18
C THR A 458 -11.70 -9.74 8.46
N ILE A 459 -12.21 -9.13 9.53
CA ILE A 459 -11.73 -7.82 10.01
C ILE A 459 -10.24 -7.88 10.40
N PRO A 460 -9.74 -8.85 11.18
CA PRO A 460 -8.31 -8.95 11.47
C PRO A 460 -7.43 -9.02 10.23
N GLY A 461 -7.88 -9.72 9.17
CA GLY A 461 -7.13 -9.83 7.92
C GLY A 461 -6.98 -8.49 7.20
N VAL A 462 -8.05 -7.70 7.11
CA VAL A 462 -7.95 -6.36 6.51
C VAL A 462 -7.17 -5.41 7.39
N THR A 463 -7.31 -5.48 8.72
CA THR A 463 -6.57 -4.64 9.66
C THR A 463 -5.06 -4.86 9.55
N ARG A 464 -4.60 -6.11 9.55
CA ARG A 464 -3.17 -6.43 9.34
C ARG A 464 -2.66 -5.94 7.99
N PHE A 465 -3.45 -6.11 6.94
CA PHE A 465 -3.12 -5.60 5.61
C PHE A 465 -2.94 -4.08 5.61
N LEU A 466 -3.86 -3.34 6.21
CA LEU A 466 -3.80 -1.88 6.30
C LEU A 466 -2.60 -1.42 7.14
N ARG A 467 -2.33 -2.05 8.31
CA ARG A 467 -1.17 -1.75 9.14
C ARG A 467 0.13 -1.92 8.39
N ALA A 468 0.32 -3.05 7.70
CA ALA A 468 1.51 -3.30 6.91
C ALA A 468 1.70 -2.26 5.79
N ARG A 469 0.61 -1.84 5.14
CA ARG A 469 0.64 -0.79 4.12
C ARG A 469 0.95 0.59 4.69
N LYS A 470 0.44 0.92 5.87
CA LYS A 470 0.76 2.17 6.56
C LYS A 470 2.24 2.25 6.94
N ILE A 471 2.82 1.15 7.39
CA ILE A 471 4.26 1.06 7.63
C ILE A 471 5.02 1.41 6.34
N LYS A 472 4.70 0.78 5.21
CA LYS A 472 5.32 1.09 3.92
C LYS A 472 5.10 2.53 3.45
N TRP A 473 3.94 3.10 3.75
CA TRP A 473 3.70 4.52 3.49
C TRP A 473 4.67 5.41 4.26
N HIS A 474 4.83 5.16 5.56
CA HIS A 474 5.79 5.91 6.37
C HIS A 474 7.22 5.70 5.88
N GLU A 475 7.62 4.46 5.57
CA GLU A 475 8.95 4.16 5.03
C GLU A 475 9.24 4.92 3.74
N ASN A 476 8.35 4.86 2.77
CA ASN A 476 8.62 5.32 1.40
C ASN A 476 8.30 6.80 1.18
N ILE A 477 7.29 7.33 1.87
CA ILE A 477 6.75 8.67 1.60
C ILE A 477 7.15 9.66 2.70
N VAL A 478 6.95 9.29 3.96
CA VAL A 478 7.15 10.21 5.09
C VAL A 478 8.63 10.26 5.50
N LEU A 479 9.19 9.11 5.85
CA LEU A 479 10.57 8.98 6.33
C LEU A 479 11.60 8.89 5.19
N LYS A 480 11.19 8.34 4.05
CA LYS A 480 12.04 8.02 2.88
C LYS A 480 13.21 7.11 3.27
N GLU A 481 12.92 6.16 4.14
CA GLU A 481 13.88 5.27 4.75
C GLU A 481 13.21 3.93 5.11
N GLU A 482 13.85 2.81 4.78
CA GLU A 482 13.36 1.49 5.16
C GLU A 482 13.55 1.26 6.67
N ILE A 483 12.48 0.84 7.34
CA ILE A 483 12.52 0.48 8.77
C ILE A 483 12.92 -0.98 8.91
N LYS A 484 14.07 -1.19 9.50
CA LYS A 484 14.54 -2.53 9.89
C LYS A 484 14.34 -2.72 11.37
N ILE A 485 13.62 -3.77 11.76
CA ILE A 485 13.62 -4.20 13.13
C ILE A 485 15.05 -4.69 13.38
N GLN A 486 15.78 -4.00 14.24
CA GLN A 486 17.04 -4.49 14.77
C GLN A 486 16.72 -5.63 15.76
N LYS A 487 16.25 -6.73 15.23
CA LYS A 487 16.53 -8.02 15.87
C LYS A 487 17.92 -8.37 15.40
N ASP A 488 18.67 -9.09 16.23
CA ASP A 488 19.91 -9.75 15.84
C ASP A 488 19.63 -10.75 14.71
N THR A 489 19.16 -10.26 13.57
CA THR A 489 18.92 -11.01 12.35
C THR A 489 20.26 -11.13 11.62
N VAL A 490 21.20 -11.76 12.27
CA VAL A 490 22.44 -12.22 11.67
C VAL A 490 22.11 -13.09 10.46
N TRP A 491 20.97 -13.80 10.47
CA TRP A 491 20.55 -14.74 9.42
C TRP A 491 20.38 -14.16 8.02
N THR A 492 19.77 -13.01 7.89
CA THR A 492 19.50 -12.43 6.55
C THR A 492 20.74 -11.87 5.87
N HIS A 493 21.72 -11.44 6.66
CA HIS A 493 22.99 -10.92 6.13
C HIS A 493 24.05 -12.00 5.93
N MET A 494 23.92 -13.14 6.60
CA MET A 494 24.92 -14.20 6.54
C MET A 494 24.75 -15.14 5.35
N LYS A 495 23.59 -15.24 4.72
CA LYS A 495 23.43 -16.07 3.50
C LYS A 495 24.43 -15.73 2.39
N THR A 496 24.83 -14.47 2.30
CA THR A 496 25.78 -14.01 1.27
C THR A 496 27.23 -14.00 1.71
N ASN A 497 27.49 -13.90 3.00
CA ASN A 497 28.86 -13.71 3.53
C ASN A 497 29.36 -14.87 4.41
N SER A 498 28.50 -15.81 4.75
CA SER A 498 28.84 -16.95 5.61
C SER A 498 29.94 -17.86 5.00
N ILE A 499 29.93 -18.06 3.69
CA ILE A 499 30.94 -18.83 2.98
C ILE A 499 32.32 -18.14 3.07
N LEU A 500 32.35 -16.82 2.94
CA LEU A 500 33.58 -16.02 3.05
C LEU A 500 34.12 -16.05 4.48
N TYR A 501 33.24 -15.88 5.47
CA TYR A 501 33.61 -15.94 6.89
C TYR A 501 34.15 -17.32 7.31
N TYR A 502 33.54 -18.37 6.79
CA TYR A 502 34.00 -19.73 7.04
C TYR A 502 35.34 -20.04 6.36
N GLN A 503 35.55 -19.54 5.14
CA GLN A 503 36.82 -19.65 4.45
C GLN A 503 37.94 -18.89 5.18
N GLU A 504 37.64 -17.70 5.73
CA GLU A 504 38.55 -16.93 6.57
C GLU A 504 38.87 -17.68 7.87
N LEU A 505 37.87 -18.25 8.55
CA LEU A 505 38.09 -19.09 9.74
C LEU A 505 38.89 -20.35 9.43
N LYS A 506 38.68 -20.99 8.28
CA LYS A 506 39.50 -22.15 7.85
C LYS A 506 40.94 -21.76 7.51
N THR A 507 41.15 -20.57 6.95
CA THR A 507 42.51 -20.07 6.66
C THR A 507 43.25 -19.60 7.91
N GLU A 508 42.53 -19.24 8.97
CA GLU A 508 43.05 -18.92 10.30
C GLU A 508 43.13 -20.15 11.22
N GLU A 509 43.13 -21.38 10.66
CA GLU A 509 43.28 -22.64 11.41
C GLU A 509 44.44 -22.66 12.44
N LYS A 510 45.34 -21.71 12.36
CA LYS A 510 46.40 -21.48 13.37
C LYS A 510 45.87 -20.90 14.68
N ILE A 511 44.62 -20.41 14.73
CA ILE A 511 44.03 -19.78 15.92
C ILE A 511 43.11 -20.75 16.67
N ILE A 512 42.70 -21.85 16.05
CA ILE A 512 41.68 -22.76 16.59
C ILE A 512 42.26 -24.14 17.01
N VAL A 513 43.54 -24.36 16.86
CA VAL A 513 44.22 -25.61 17.34
C VAL A 513 45.02 -25.37 18.59
#